data_4ac28c6fe7ca14a53202911575f77b41
#
_entry.id   4ac28c6fe7ca14a53202911575f77b41
#
_cell.length_a   1.000
_cell.length_b   1.000
_cell.length_c   1.000
_cell.angle_alpha   90.00
_cell.angle_beta   90.00
_cell.angle_gamma   90.00
#
_symmetry.space_group_name_H-M   'P 1'
#
loop_
_entity.id
_entity.type
_entity.pdbx_description
1 polymer ?
#
loop_
_entity_poly.entity_id
_entity_poly.type
_entity_poly.pdbx_seq_one_letter_code
_entity_poly.pdbx_strand_id
1 'polypeptide(L)'
;MRNKTQSGRLARKAYLFLLPSLAGTAVFVLLPYVDVVRRSFFEAAGGRFVAMQNYVTVVGNSAFRLASFNTLRFLVICVPLLVLVSLFCSMLIAGLKEEGTVFKTSLLVPLAIPVASIVLLWKLFFHPQGMVNQITALFGMAGIDWINGDTAFGVLVFTYVWKNLGYDVVLWV
;
A
#
# COMPACT_ATOMS: atom_id res chain seq x y z
N MET A 1 18.98 42.33 -12.75
CA MET A 1 19.52 42.09 -11.39
C MET A 1 18.36 41.92 -10.41
N ARG A 2 18.06 40.72 -9.98
CA ARG A 2 16.94 40.39 -9.08
C ARG A 2 17.38 40.79 -7.66
N ASN A 3 16.72 41.81 -7.09
CA ASN A 3 17.08 42.41 -5.80
C ASN A 3 17.18 41.35 -4.67
N LYS A 4 18.39 41.09 -4.17
CA LYS A 4 18.66 40.15 -3.05
C LYS A 4 17.80 40.43 -1.80
N THR A 5 17.40 41.69 -1.58
CA THR A 5 16.54 42.12 -0.46
C THR A 5 15.07 41.69 -0.61
N GLN A 6 14.52 41.56 -1.82
CA GLN A 6 13.16 41.04 -2.05
C GLN A 6 13.10 39.54 -1.87
N SER A 7 14.13 38.81 -2.28
CA SER A 7 14.23 37.37 -2.08
C SER A 7 14.22 36.97 -0.60
N GLY A 8 14.94 37.69 0.24
CA GLY A 8 15.00 37.47 1.69
C GLY A 8 13.66 37.73 2.41
N ARG A 9 12.92 38.77 1.99
CA ARG A 9 11.58 39.06 2.55
C ARG A 9 10.53 38.05 2.14
N LEU A 10 10.59 37.57 0.91
CA LEU A 10 9.69 36.51 0.41
C LEU A 10 9.95 35.17 1.12
N ALA A 11 11.22 34.82 1.27
CA ALA A 11 11.62 33.61 2.01
C ALA A 11 11.12 33.66 3.46
N ARG A 12 11.31 34.77 4.17
CA ARG A 12 10.85 34.94 5.56
C ARG A 12 9.33 34.82 5.69
N LYS A 13 8.56 35.39 4.75
CA LYS A 13 7.09 35.21 4.73
C LYS A 13 6.70 33.78 4.46
N ALA A 14 7.38 33.10 3.53
CA ALA A 14 7.12 31.68 3.25
C ALA A 14 7.38 30.81 4.49
N TYR A 15 8.46 31.04 5.23
CA TYR A 15 8.72 30.32 6.49
C TYR A 15 7.64 30.58 7.55
N LEU A 16 7.14 31.81 7.68
CA LEU A 16 6.05 32.13 8.62
C LEU A 16 4.75 31.36 8.29
N PHE A 17 4.45 31.18 7.00
CA PHE A 17 3.29 30.38 6.57
C PHE A 17 3.48 28.87 6.81
N LEU A 18 4.70 28.38 6.67
CA LEU A 18 5.05 26.98 6.91
C LEU A 18 5.17 26.63 8.40
N LEU A 19 5.48 27.63 9.25
CA LEU A 19 5.79 27.43 10.66
C LEU A 19 4.68 26.68 11.44
N PRO A 20 3.39 27.01 11.32
CA PRO A 20 2.32 26.27 12.01
C PRO A 20 2.27 24.79 11.60
N SER A 21 2.41 24.50 10.31
CA SER A 21 2.42 23.12 9.80
C SER A 21 3.66 22.37 10.26
N LEU A 22 4.84 22.99 10.17
CA LEU A 22 6.09 22.38 10.63
C LEU A 22 6.08 22.16 12.15
N ALA A 23 5.56 23.12 12.92
CA ALA A 23 5.41 22.97 14.38
C ALA A 23 4.45 21.83 14.72
N GLY A 24 3.31 21.73 14.04
CA GLY A 24 2.38 20.62 14.20
C GLY A 24 3.04 19.28 13.88
N THR A 25 3.73 19.18 12.76
CA THR A 25 4.48 17.97 12.38
C THR A 25 5.57 17.64 13.42
N ALA A 26 6.31 18.63 13.90
CA ALA A 26 7.34 18.41 14.91
C ALA A 26 6.75 17.86 16.22
N VAL A 27 5.66 18.46 16.71
CA VAL A 27 5.03 18.07 18.00
C VAL A 27 4.29 16.75 17.89
N PHE A 28 3.51 16.53 16.83
CA PHE A 28 2.60 15.37 16.75
C PHE A 28 3.19 14.17 16.00
N VAL A 29 4.26 14.37 15.24
CA VAL A 29 4.91 13.29 14.48
C VAL A 29 6.34 13.07 14.95
N LEU A 30 7.19 14.10 14.91
CA LEU A 30 8.62 13.91 15.18
C LEU A 30 8.91 13.62 16.66
N LEU A 31 8.28 14.32 17.61
CA LEU A 31 8.51 14.04 19.03
C LEU A 31 8.07 12.63 19.44
N PRO A 32 6.84 12.16 19.10
CA PRO A 32 6.46 10.76 19.37
C PRO A 32 7.39 9.76 18.67
N TYR A 33 7.81 10.04 17.43
CA TYR A 33 8.73 9.16 16.71
C TYR A 33 10.10 9.04 17.43
N VAL A 34 10.67 10.16 17.87
CA VAL A 34 11.93 10.16 18.65
C VAL A 34 11.76 9.41 19.97
N ASP A 35 10.61 9.55 20.66
CA ASP A 35 10.35 8.80 21.88
C ASP A 35 10.22 7.29 21.63
N VAL A 36 9.58 6.87 20.54
CA VAL A 36 9.53 5.46 20.13
C VAL A 36 10.93 4.92 19.86
N VAL A 37 11.76 5.65 19.11
CA VAL A 37 13.17 5.27 18.87
C VAL A 37 13.93 5.16 20.18
N ARG A 38 13.77 6.12 21.08
CA ARG A 38 14.40 6.06 22.41
C ARG A 38 13.96 4.81 23.16
N ARG A 39 12.66 4.54 23.26
CA ARG A 39 12.06 3.38 23.95
C ARG A 39 12.52 2.05 23.37
N SER A 40 12.84 1.99 22.08
CA SER A 40 13.31 0.75 21.46
C SER A 40 14.62 0.22 22.01
N PHE A 41 15.39 1.06 22.72
CA PHE A 41 16.63 0.67 23.42
C PHE A 41 16.42 0.27 24.88
N PHE A 42 15.17 0.30 25.36
CA PHE A 42 14.81 -0.06 26.72
C PHE A 42 13.90 -1.28 26.75
N GLU A 43 13.95 -2.03 27.84
CA GLU A 43 13.08 -3.17 28.09
C GLU A 43 11.62 -2.68 28.28
N ALA A 44 10.65 -3.37 27.65
CA ALA A 44 9.24 -2.99 27.71
C ALA A 44 8.67 -3.06 29.13
N ALA A 45 9.12 -4.06 29.93
CA ALA A 45 8.75 -4.21 31.32
C ALA A 45 9.98 -3.91 32.18
N GLY A 46 9.97 -2.78 32.90
CA GLY A 46 11.03 -2.42 33.84
C GLY A 46 11.95 -1.26 33.40
N GLY A 47 11.90 -0.83 32.16
CA GLY A 47 12.61 0.37 31.68
C GLY A 47 14.14 0.27 31.73
N ARG A 48 14.72 -0.94 31.86
CA ARG A 48 16.16 -1.14 31.85
C ARG A 48 16.72 -0.91 30.44
N PHE A 49 17.83 -0.21 30.34
CA PHE A 49 18.52 -0.01 29.07
C PHE A 49 19.15 -1.33 28.58
N VAL A 50 18.72 -1.79 27.40
CA VAL A 50 19.15 -3.08 26.81
C VAL A 50 19.86 -2.89 25.46
N ALA A 51 20.25 -1.68 25.13
CA ALA A 51 20.94 -1.35 23.88
C ALA A 51 20.24 -1.98 22.65
N MET A 52 20.94 -2.78 21.87
CA MET A 52 20.44 -3.43 20.65
C MET A 52 19.72 -4.77 20.87
N GLN A 53 19.54 -5.23 22.11
CA GLN A 53 18.98 -6.56 22.40
C GLN A 53 17.57 -6.74 21.82
N ASN A 54 16.72 -5.70 21.88
CA ASN A 54 15.39 -5.76 21.29
C ASN A 54 15.43 -6.01 19.77
N TYR A 55 16.37 -5.35 19.08
CA TYR A 55 16.55 -5.53 17.64
C TYR A 55 17.04 -6.93 17.29
N VAL A 56 18.01 -7.45 18.04
CA VAL A 56 18.52 -8.82 17.88
C VAL A 56 17.40 -9.83 18.08
N THR A 57 16.58 -9.64 19.10
CA THR A 57 15.43 -10.51 19.40
C THR A 57 14.40 -10.48 18.26
N VAL A 58 14.06 -9.30 17.76
CA VAL A 58 13.10 -9.14 16.65
C VAL A 58 13.63 -9.79 15.38
N VAL A 59 14.86 -9.49 14.97
CA VAL A 59 15.46 -10.05 13.76
C VAL A 59 15.66 -11.57 13.87
N GLY A 60 15.93 -12.08 15.07
CA GLY A 60 16.03 -13.52 15.36
C GLY A 60 14.68 -14.24 15.35
N ASN A 61 13.56 -13.52 15.48
CA ASN A 61 12.22 -14.09 15.56
C ASN A 61 11.78 -14.63 14.19
N SER A 62 11.39 -15.92 14.16
CA SER A 62 10.97 -16.60 12.93
C SER A 62 9.71 -15.97 12.30
N ALA A 63 8.75 -15.53 13.12
CA ALA A 63 7.54 -14.88 12.63
C ALA A 63 7.85 -13.52 11.99
N PHE A 64 8.76 -12.74 12.57
CA PHE A 64 9.20 -11.47 11.99
C PHE A 64 9.93 -11.69 10.65
N ARG A 65 10.81 -12.68 10.58
CA ARG A 65 11.53 -13.00 9.32
C ARG A 65 10.56 -13.45 8.22
N LEU A 66 9.59 -14.30 8.58
CA LEU A 66 8.55 -14.73 7.64
C LEU A 66 7.70 -13.54 7.15
N ALA A 67 7.26 -12.68 8.06
CA ALA A 67 6.49 -11.48 7.72
C ALA A 67 7.28 -10.52 6.82
N SER A 68 8.56 -10.30 7.13
CA SER A 68 9.46 -9.46 6.33
C SER A 68 9.66 -10.03 4.92
N PHE A 69 9.87 -11.34 4.82
CA PHE A 69 9.99 -12.02 3.52
C PHE A 69 8.71 -11.89 2.69
N ASN A 70 7.55 -12.14 3.30
CA ASN A 70 6.25 -12.01 2.63
C ASN A 70 5.99 -10.58 2.16
N THR A 71 6.32 -9.57 2.98
CA THR A 71 6.22 -8.16 2.62
C THR A 71 7.14 -7.82 1.45
N LEU A 72 8.39 -8.24 1.51
CA LEU A 72 9.35 -8.00 0.43
C LEU A 72 8.92 -8.66 -0.89
N ARG A 73 8.49 -9.93 -0.81
CA ARG A 73 7.95 -10.66 -1.97
C ARG A 73 6.74 -9.94 -2.57
N PHE A 74 5.83 -9.45 -1.72
CA PHE A 74 4.68 -8.69 -2.15
C PHE A 74 5.09 -7.40 -2.87
N LEU A 75 5.99 -6.60 -2.29
CA LEU A 75 6.46 -5.35 -2.90
C LEU A 75 7.13 -5.58 -4.26
N VAL A 76 8.01 -6.57 -4.34
CA VAL A 76 8.77 -6.88 -5.56
C VAL A 76 7.86 -7.39 -6.70
N ILE A 77 6.75 -8.03 -6.38
CA ILE A 77 5.81 -8.56 -7.39
C ILE A 77 4.70 -7.56 -7.67
N CYS A 78 4.02 -7.06 -6.64
CA CYS A 78 2.84 -6.21 -6.82
C CYS A 78 3.16 -4.84 -7.41
N VAL A 79 4.22 -4.18 -6.94
CA VAL A 79 4.51 -2.81 -7.40
C VAL A 79 4.89 -2.79 -8.89
N PRO A 80 5.85 -3.60 -9.38
CA PRO A 80 6.14 -3.64 -10.81
C PRO A 80 4.95 -4.09 -11.66
N LEU A 81 4.19 -5.09 -11.19
CA LEU A 81 3.01 -5.57 -11.91
C LEU A 81 1.96 -4.47 -12.04
N LEU A 82 1.66 -3.76 -10.95
CA LEU A 82 0.70 -2.66 -10.95
C LEU A 82 1.15 -1.53 -11.90
N VAL A 83 2.43 -1.13 -11.83
CA VAL A 83 2.99 -0.09 -12.71
C VAL A 83 2.92 -0.51 -14.18
N LEU A 84 3.30 -1.74 -14.51
CA LEU A 84 3.28 -2.23 -15.89
C LEU A 84 1.85 -2.33 -16.45
N VAL A 85 0.93 -2.90 -15.67
CA VAL A 85 -0.46 -3.06 -16.10
C VAL A 85 -1.15 -1.69 -16.21
N SER A 86 -0.94 -0.78 -15.26
CA SER A 86 -1.53 0.56 -15.30
C SER A 86 -0.98 1.40 -16.46
N LEU A 87 0.32 1.31 -16.74
CA LEU A 87 0.94 1.97 -17.89
C LEU A 87 0.38 1.42 -19.21
N PHE A 88 0.27 0.11 -19.34
CA PHE A 88 -0.31 -0.53 -20.51
C PHE A 88 -1.78 -0.09 -20.73
N CYS A 89 -2.61 -0.13 -19.68
CA CYS A 89 -3.99 0.34 -19.75
C CYS A 89 -4.08 1.84 -20.10
N SER A 90 -3.20 2.67 -19.54
CA SER A 90 -3.17 4.09 -19.83
C SER A 90 -2.83 4.39 -21.30
N MET A 91 -1.90 3.65 -21.89
CA MET A 91 -1.55 3.75 -23.32
C MET A 91 -2.75 3.41 -24.20
N LEU A 92 -3.53 2.38 -23.84
CA LEU A 92 -4.75 2.01 -24.59
C LEU A 92 -5.82 3.11 -24.49
N ILE A 93 -5.99 3.70 -23.32
CA ILE A 93 -7.01 4.72 -23.05
C ILE A 93 -6.63 6.09 -23.62
N ALA A 94 -5.33 6.42 -23.67
CA ALA A 94 -4.85 7.70 -24.18
C ALA A 94 -5.25 7.97 -25.63
N GLY A 95 -5.44 6.91 -26.44
CA GLY A 95 -5.94 7.02 -27.81
C GLY A 95 -7.45 7.22 -27.94
N LEU A 96 -8.21 7.03 -26.85
CA LEU A 96 -9.68 7.15 -26.83
C LEU A 96 -10.07 8.59 -26.41
N LYS A 97 -10.88 9.26 -27.24
CA LYS A 97 -11.35 10.63 -26.97
C LYS A 97 -12.35 10.65 -25.78
N GLU A 98 -13.65 10.83 -26.06
CA GLU A 98 -14.69 10.91 -25.01
C GLU A 98 -14.91 9.59 -24.28
N GLU A 99 -14.80 8.47 -24.97
CA GLU A 99 -14.92 7.11 -24.40
C GLU A 99 -13.88 6.82 -23.32
N GLY A 100 -12.68 7.41 -23.41
CA GLY A 100 -11.63 7.27 -22.41
C GLY A 100 -12.06 7.69 -21.00
N THR A 101 -12.97 8.65 -20.87
CA THR A 101 -13.50 9.12 -19.58
C THR A 101 -14.33 8.03 -18.89
N VAL A 102 -15.16 7.32 -19.65
CA VAL A 102 -15.98 6.20 -19.11
C VAL A 102 -15.09 5.08 -18.58
N PHE A 103 -14.05 4.70 -19.34
CA PHE A 103 -13.10 3.68 -18.90
C PHE A 103 -12.36 4.09 -17.63
N LYS A 104 -11.85 5.33 -17.54
CA LYS A 104 -11.17 5.86 -16.34
C LYS A 104 -12.11 5.81 -15.13
N THR A 105 -13.34 6.26 -15.26
CA THR A 105 -14.32 6.25 -14.17
C THR A 105 -14.64 4.83 -13.73
N SER A 106 -14.84 3.90 -14.66
CA SER A 106 -15.11 2.50 -14.35
C SER A 106 -13.96 1.82 -13.60
N LEU A 107 -12.72 2.12 -13.98
CA LEU A 107 -11.53 1.59 -13.32
C LEU A 107 -11.36 2.14 -11.89
N LEU A 108 -11.92 3.31 -11.57
CA LEU A 108 -11.87 3.87 -10.21
C LEU A 108 -12.91 3.26 -9.25
N VAL A 109 -13.93 2.57 -9.75
CA VAL A 109 -14.99 1.97 -8.91
C VAL A 109 -14.44 1.05 -7.82
N PRO A 110 -13.48 0.14 -8.08
CA PRO A 110 -12.93 -0.72 -7.04
C PRO A 110 -12.28 0.03 -5.88
N LEU A 111 -11.70 1.20 -6.14
CA LEU A 111 -11.06 2.03 -5.11
C LEU A 111 -12.09 2.56 -4.10
N ALA A 112 -13.30 2.87 -4.54
CA ALA A 112 -14.38 3.40 -3.70
C ALA A 112 -14.99 2.34 -2.78
N ILE A 113 -14.77 1.03 -3.05
CA ILE A 113 -15.35 -0.04 -2.25
C ILE A 113 -14.57 -0.18 -0.92
N PRO A 114 -15.27 -0.18 0.24
CA PRO A 114 -14.62 -0.40 1.53
C PRO A 114 -13.90 -1.76 1.58
N VAL A 115 -12.69 -1.78 2.17
CA VAL A 115 -11.86 -3.01 2.22
C VAL A 115 -12.60 -4.17 2.90
N ALA A 116 -13.35 -3.89 3.99
CA ALA A 116 -14.13 -4.92 4.68
C ALA A 116 -15.15 -5.62 3.76
N SER A 117 -15.81 -4.87 2.89
CA SER A 117 -16.76 -5.41 1.91
C SER A 117 -16.07 -6.29 0.87
N ILE A 118 -14.87 -5.90 0.43
CA ILE A 118 -14.07 -6.71 -0.50
C ILE A 118 -13.68 -8.03 0.16
N VAL A 119 -13.25 -8.01 1.41
CA VAL A 119 -12.89 -9.24 2.15
C VAL A 119 -14.07 -10.20 2.26
N LEU A 120 -15.27 -9.68 2.55
CA LEU A 120 -16.48 -10.50 2.61
C LEU A 120 -16.85 -11.10 1.24
N LEU A 121 -16.76 -10.28 0.18
CA LEU A 121 -16.99 -10.77 -1.19
C LEU A 121 -16.02 -11.87 -1.57
N TRP A 122 -14.73 -11.68 -1.30
CA TRP A 122 -13.71 -12.70 -1.61
C TRP A 122 -13.93 -14.00 -0.82
N LYS A 123 -14.34 -13.91 0.45
CA LYS A 123 -14.70 -15.09 1.23
C LYS A 123 -15.86 -15.89 0.61
N LEU A 124 -16.81 -15.22 -0.03
CA LEU A 124 -17.91 -15.90 -0.74
C LEU A 124 -17.45 -16.47 -2.10
N PHE A 125 -16.76 -15.68 -2.91
CA PHE A 125 -16.34 -16.09 -4.24
C PHE A 125 -15.31 -17.21 -4.22
N PHE A 126 -14.31 -17.11 -3.33
CA PHE A 126 -13.20 -18.05 -3.17
C PHE A 126 -13.45 -19.14 -2.13
N HIS A 127 -14.68 -19.25 -1.61
CA HIS A 127 -15.07 -20.37 -0.75
C HIS A 127 -14.88 -21.71 -1.48
N PRO A 128 -14.54 -22.82 -0.78
CA PRO A 128 -14.42 -24.15 -1.43
C PRO A 128 -15.64 -24.54 -2.26
N GLN A 129 -16.83 -24.12 -1.84
CA GLN A 129 -18.10 -24.32 -2.57
C GLN A 129 -18.55 -23.05 -3.31
N GLY A 130 -17.71 -22.04 -3.39
CA GLY A 130 -18.01 -20.75 -3.98
C GLY A 130 -17.97 -20.75 -5.51
N MET A 131 -18.32 -19.60 -6.10
CA MET A 131 -18.49 -19.44 -7.54
C MET A 131 -17.20 -19.77 -8.32
N VAL A 132 -16.01 -19.39 -7.80
CA VAL A 132 -14.74 -19.65 -8.49
C VAL A 132 -14.48 -21.14 -8.61
N ASN A 133 -14.70 -21.92 -7.54
CA ASN A 133 -14.55 -23.38 -7.57
C ASN A 133 -15.60 -24.06 -8.45
N GLN A 134 -16.81 -23.52 -8.55
CA GLN A 134 -17.81 -24.04 -9.48
C GLN A 134 -17.38 -23.84 -10.94
N ILE A 135 -16.81 -22.68 -11.26
CA ILE A 135 -16.28 -22.40 -12.61
C ILE A 135 -15.06 -23.27 -12.91
N THR A 136 -14.12 -23.39 -11.98
CA THR A 136 -12.90 -24.19 -12.20
C THR A 136 -13.21 -25.68 -12.27
N ALA A 137 -14.28 -26.15 -11.62
CA ALA A 137 -14.76 -27.52 -11.74
C ALA A 137 -15.20 -27.88 -13.18
N LEU A 138 -15.70 -26.92 -13.97
CA LEU A 138 -16.02 -27.14 -15.39
C LEU A 138 -14.78 -27.46 -16.23
N PHE A 139 -13.59 -27.06 -15.76
CA PHE A 139 -12.29 -27.33 -16.38
C PHE A 139 -11.55 -28.51 -15.71
N GLY A 140 -12.25 -29.32 -14.90
CA GLY A 140 -11.67 -30.48 -14.20
C GLY A 140 -10.82 -30.12 -12.96
N MET A 141 -10.83 -28.86 -12.52
CA MET A 141 -10.14 -28.40 -11.31
C MET A 141 -11.18 -28.11 -10.22
N ALA A 142 -11.21 -28.94 -9.18
CA ALA A 142 -12.15 -28.75 -8.06
C ALA A 142 -11.42 -28.79 -6.71
N GLY A 143 -12.02 -28.15 -5.71
CA GLY A 143 -11.58 -28.26 -4.32
C GLY A 143 -10.34 -27.43 -3.98
N ILE A 144 -10.08 -26.32 -4.69
CA ILE A 144 -8.97 -25.42 -4.40
C ILE A 144 -9.33 -24.52 -3.22
N ASP A 145 -8.47 -24.48 -2.20
CA ASP A 145 -8.54 -23.46 -1.15
C ASP A 145 -7.76 -22.21 -1.59
N TRP A 146 -8.48 -21.27 -2.18
CA TRP A 146 -7.91 -20.06 -2.76
C TRP A 146 -7.35 -19.08 -1.74
N ILE A 147 -7.89 -19.07 -0.52
CA ILE A 147 -7.59 -18.04 0.49
C ILE A 147 -6.55 -18.50 1.50
N ASN A 148 -6.57 -19.79 1.89
CA ASN A 148 -5.67 -20.32 2.91
C ASN A 148 -4.58 -21.24 2.34
N GLY A 149 -4.67 -21.61 1.05
CA GLY A 149 -3.70 -22.46 0.37
C GLY A 149 -2.57 -21.68 -0.31
N ASP A 150 -1.80 -22.38 -1.13
CA ASP A 150 -0.66 -21.84 -1.90
C ASP A 150 -1.08 -20.74 -2.87
N THR A 151 -2.35 -20.72 -3.28
CA THR A 151 -2.95 -19.71 -4.16
C THR A 151 -3.25 -18.38 -3.47
N ALA A 152 -3.26 -18.34 -2.13
CA ALA A 152 -3.62 -17.15 -1.34
C ALA A 152 -2.80 -15.91 -1.72
N PHE A 153 -1.51 -16.10 -1.99
CA PHE A 153 -0.65 -15.01 -2.44
C PHE A 153 -1.09 -14.45 -3.80
N GLY A 154 -1.48 -15.30 -4.73
CA GLY A 154 -2.02 -14.89 -6.04
C GLY A 154 -3.33 -14.09 -5.90
N VAL A 155 -4.24 -14.53 -5.04
CA VAL A 155 -5.50 -13.81 -4.73
C VAL A 155 -5.19 -12.43 -4.12
N LEU A 156 -4.20 -12.34 -3.22
CA LEU A 156 -3.75 -11.07 -2.63
C LEU A 156 -3.22 -10.11 -3.71
N VAL A 157 -2.33 -10.59 -4.57
CA VAL A 157 -1.75 -9.80 -5.67
C VAL A 157 -2.85 -9.31 -6.62
N PHE A 158 -3.74 -10.21 -7.05
CA PHE A 158 -4.88 -9.86 -7.90
C PHE A 158 -5.77 -8.79 -7.27
N THR A 159 -6.14 -8.97 -6.00
CA THR A 159 -6.98 -8.01 -5.27
C THR A 159 -6.34 -6.64 -5.19
N TYR A 160 -5.04 -6.59 -4.89
CA TYR A 160 -4.30 -5.35 -4.77
C TYR A 160 -4.21 -4.61 -6.11
N VAL A 161 -3.84 -5.32 -7.17
CA VAL A 161 -3.75 -4.75 -8.52
C VAL A 161 -5.13 -4.27 -8.98
N TRP A 162 -6.17 -5.11 -8.89
CA TRP A 162 -7.52 -4.74 -9.27
C TRP A 162 -8.03 -3.49 -8.54
N LYS A 163 -7.76 -3.39 -7.24
CA LYS A 163 -8.22 -2.26 -6.42
C LYS A 163 -7.52 -0.95 -6.76
N ASN A 164 -6.22 -0.99 -7.05
CA ASN A 164 -5.41 0.21 -7.22
C ASN A 164 -5.18 0.59 -8.69
N LEU A 165 -5.46 -0.30 -9.63
CA LEU A 165 -5.22 -0.11 -11.07
C LEU A 165 -5.81 1.20 -11.61
N GLY A 166 -7.05 1.51 -11.25
CA GLY A 166 -7.73 2.69 -11.77
C GLY A 166 -7.08 4.01 -11.32
N TYR A 167 -6.61 4.06 -10.08
CA TYR A 167 -5.89 5.23 -9.57
C TYR A 167 -4.60 5.47 -10.35
N ASP A 168 -3.80 4.41 -10.53
CA ASP A 168 -2.52 4.53 -11.23
C ASP A 168 -2.74 4.85 -12.73
N VAL A 169 -3.75 4.26 -13.37
CA VAL A 169 -4.09 4.61 -14.76
C VAL A 169 -4.41 6.10 -14.90
N VAL A 170 -5.17 6.68 -13.97
CA VAL A 170 -5.48 8.12 -13.99
C VAL A 170 -4.25 8.99 -13.79
N LEU A 171 -3.25 8.53 -13.03
CA LEU A 171 -1.99 9.26 -12.87
C LEU A 171 -1.13 9.26 -14.14
N TRP A 172 -1.26 8.24 -14.99
CA TRP A 172 -0.49 8.12 -16.24
C TRP A 172 -1.11 8.87 -17.42
N VAL A 173 -2.41 9.14 -17.42
CA VAL A 173 -3.16 9.79 -18.51
C VAL A 173 -3.39 11.26 -18.25
#